data_42683a90139815eaf8d2f66dc5830551
#
_entry.id   42683a90139815eaf8d2f66dc5830551
#
_cell.length_a   1.000
_cell.length_b   1.000
_cell.length_c   1.000
_cell.angle_alpha   90.00
_cell.angle_beta   90.00
_cell.angle_gamma   90.00
#
_symmetry.space_group_name_H-M   'P 1'
#
loop_
_entity.id
_entity.type
_entity.pdbx_description
1 polymer ?
#
loop_
_entity_poly.entity_id
_entity_poly.type
_entity_poly.pdbx_seq_one_letter_code
_entity_poly.pdbx_strand_id
1 'polypeptide(L)'
;CDLAAHITGWPSIEALALLPVDRSGLLAFYERHGFKSWRRELEADLGVSAAAAPAAVGRHEGGPTASDAGLPPEPLARHYETVLDAERLSHGIERLRAAALVALDTETDSLDPMRARIVGLSFAVRPGEAAYVPLRHDYPGAPTQLSLDLVLAELKPWLEDEHSAKVGQNTKYDTHVLANHGIAVRGWRHDTMLQSYVLEA
;
A
#
# COMPACT_ATOMS: atom_id res chain seq x y z
N CYS A 1 27.66 13.67 -6.35
CA CYS A 1 28.30 12.52 -5.70
C CYS A 1 28.68 11.52 -6.79
N ASP A 2 29.99 11.31 -6.98
CA ASP A 2 30.48 10.30 -7.93
C ASP A 2 30.45 8.94 -7.21
N LEU A 3 29.35 8.22 -7.41
CA LEU A 3 29.13 6.88 -6.84
C LEU A 3 30.18 5.86 -7.34
N ALA A 4 30.74 6.08 -8.55
CA ALA A 4 31.75 5.20 -9.14
C ALA A 4 33.07 5.20 -8.36
N ALA A 5 33.38 6.28 -7.66
CA ALA A 5 34.62 6.42 -6.88
C ALA A 5 34.66 5.58 -5.59
N HIS A 6 33.54 5.06 -5.14
CA HIS A 6 33.41 4.37 -3.84
C HIS A 6 33.05 2.88 -3.94
N ILE A 7 32.83 2.35 -5.13
CA ILE A 7 32.46 0.95 -5.32
C ILE A 7 33.61 0.21 -6.00
N THR A 8 34.36 -0.58 -5.22
CA THR A 8 35.40 -1.47 -5.76
C THR A 8 34.80 -2.82 -6.16
N GLY A 9 35.19 -3.33 -7.31
CA GLY A 9 34.80 -4.69 -7.76
C GLY A 9 33.60 -4.74 -8.71
N TRP A 10 33.16 -3.61 -9.27
CA TRP A 10 32.16 -3.64 -10.33
C TRP A 10 32.76 -4.20 -11.63
N PRO A 11 32.05 -5.11 -12.32
CA PRO A 11 32.45 -5.54 -13.65
C PRO A 11 32.39 -4.35 -14.62
N SER A 12 33.23 -4.38 -15.65
CA SER A 12 33.17 -3.37 -16.73
C SER A 12 31.78 -3.46 -17.44
N ILE A 13 31.35 -2.37 -18.07
CA ILE A 13 30.09 -2.35 -18.83
C ILE A 13 30.09 -3.43 -19.92
N GLU A 14 31.27 -3.67 -20.54
CA GLU A 14 31.45 -4.71 -21.55
C GLU A 14 31.30 -6.13 -21.00
N ALA A 15 31.55 -6.32 -19.70
CA ALA A 15 31.35 -7.59 -19.00
C ALA A 15 29.88 -7.83 -18.58
N LEU A 16 29.01 -6.81 -18.67
CA LEU A 16 27.57 -6.91 -18.41
C LEU A 16 26.82 -7.43 -19.64
N ALA A 17 27.21 -8.62 -20.14
CA ALA A 17 26.49 -9.28 -21.22
C ALA A 17 25.18 -9.87 -20.69
N LEU A 18 24.09 -9.70 -21.45
CA LEU A 18 22.84 -10.42 -21.20
C LEU A 18 23.10 -11.92 -21.39
N LEU A 19 23.08 -12.66 -20.32
CA LEU A 19 23.15 -14.12 -20.36
C LEU A 19 21.81 -14.69 -20.86
N PRO A 20 21.82 -15.87 -21.50
CA PRO A 20 20.58 -16.58 -21.81
C PRO A 20 19.76 -16.76 -20.53
N VAL A 21 18.46 -16.50 -20.63
CA VAL A 21 17.55 -16.65 -19.49
C VAL A 21 17.49 -18.12 -19.08
N ASP A 22 17.86 -18.42 -17.83
CA ASP A 22 17.60 -19.73 -17.23
C ASP A 22 16.10 -19.84 -16.89
N ARG A 23 15.35 -20.33 -17.86
CA ARG A 23 13.89 -20.44 -17.75
C ARG A 23 13.47 -21.47 -16.71
N SER A 24 14.26 -22.51 -16.50
CA SER A 24 13.96 -23.53 -15.49
C SER A 24 14.17 -23.00 -14.06
N GLY A 25 15.28 -22.30 -13.85
CA GLY A 25 15.52 -21.60 -12.59
C GLY A 25 14.49 -20.51 -12.31
N LEU A 26 14.05 -19.80 -13.34
CA LEU A 26 13.04 -18.76 -13.21
C LEU A 26 11.64 -19.34 -12.86
N LEU A 27 11.27 -20.50 -13.43
CA LEU A 27 10.04 -21.19 -13.06
C LEU A 27 10.07 -21.66 -11.61
N ALA A 28 11.18 -22.25 -11.16
CA ALA A 28 11.37 -22.67 -9.78
C ALA A 28 11.32 -21.47 -8.81
N PHE A 29 11.91 -20.35 -9.20
CA PHE A 29 11.83 -19.10 -8.45
C PHE A 29 10.39 -18.61 -8.34
N TYR A 30 9.64 -18.55 -9.45
CA TYR A 30 8.23 -18.11 -9.43
C TYR A 30 7.34 -19.02 -8.60
N GLU A 31 7.58 -20.33 -8.63
CA GLU A 31 6.87 -21.29 -7.79
C GLU A 31 7.15 -21.09 -6.31
N ARG A 32 8.44 -20.97 -5.96
CA ARG A 32 8.89 -20.76 -4.58
C ARG A 32 8.35 -19.48 -3.96
N HIS A 33 8.26 -18.39 -4.75
CA HIS A 33 7.87 -17.07 -4.28
C HIS A 33 6.41 -16.70 -4.61
N GLY A 34 5.61 -17.64 -5.13
CA GLY A 34 4.17 -17.45 -5.34
C GLY A 34 3.79 -16.53 -6.50
N PHE A 35 4.69 -16.23 -7.45
CA PHE A 35 4.42 -15.40 -8.64
C PHE A 35 3.59 -16.15 -9.69
N LYS A 36 2.32 -16.42 -9.36
CA LYS A 36 1.42 -17.28 -10.15
C LYS A 36 1.15 -16.77 -11.58
N SER A 37 1.04 -15.47 -11.78
CA SER A 37 0.81 -14.86 -13.09
C SER A 37 2.03 -15.01 -14.00
N TRP A 38 3.21 -14.65 -13.52
CA TRP A 38 4.47 -14.73 -14.27
C TRP A 38 4.88 -16.17 -14.54
N ARG A 39 4.63 -17.08 -13.60
CA ARG A 39 4.81 -18.51 -13.83
C ARG A 39 3.95 -19.00 -15.00
N ARG A 40 2.66 -18.66 -15.01
CA ARG A 40 1.74 -19.07 -16.09
C ARG A 40 2.14 -18.50 -17.45
N GLU A 41 2.59 -17.26 -17.48
CA GLU A 41 3.08 -16.59 -18.70
C GLU A 41 4.34 -17.30 -19.23
N LEU A 42 5.30 -17.61 -18.37
CA LEU A 42 6.52 -18.33 -18.76
C LEU A 42 6.24 -19.78 -19.19
N GLU A 43 5.28 -20.47 -18.56
CA GLU A 43 4.82 -21.81 -18.96
C GLU A 43 4.16 -21.78 -20.36
N ALA A 44 3.37 -20.75 -20.65
CA ALA A 44 2.77 -20.54 -21.97
C ALA A 44 3.82 -20.29 -23.06
N ASP A 45 4.84 -19.50 -22.77
CA ASP A 45 5.97 -19.22 -23.67
C ASP A 45 6.81 -20.46 -23.97
N LEU A 46 6.86 -21.41 -23.03
CA LEU A 46 7.56 -22.69 -23.20
C LEU A 46 6.75 -23.75 -23.97
N GLY A 47 5.51 -23.43 -24.35
CA GLY A 47 4.62 -24.37 -25.02
C GLY A 47 4.19 -25.55 -24.15
N VAL A 48 4.36 -25.46 -22.84
CA VAL A 48 3.86 -26.44 -21.88
C VAL A 48 2.38 -26.16 -21.68
N SER A 49 1.55 -26.68 -22.59
CA SER A 49 0.11 -26.68 -22.42
C SER A 49 -0.24 -27.39 -21.12
N ALA A 50 -1.04 -26.78 -20.30
CA ALA A 50 -1.61 -27.37 -19.10
C ALA A 50 -2.52 -28.55 -19.47
N ALA A 51 -1.92 -29.72 -19.68
CA ALA A 51 -2.63 -30.96 -19.74
C ALA A 51 -2.76 -31.52 -18.32
N ALA A 52 -4.01 -31.55 -17.86
CA ALA A 52 -4.56 -32.38 -16.78
C ALA A 52 -3.74 -32.44 -15.47
N ALA A 53 -4.23 -31.74 -14.47
CA ALA A 53 -3.90 -32.07 -13.09
C ALA A 53 -4.38 -33.49 -12.76
N PRO A 54 -3.52 -34.45 -12.33
CA PRO A 54 -3.99 -35.59 -11.61
C PRO A 54 -4.29 -35.19 -10.16
N ALA A 55 -5.50 -35.47 -9.73
CA ALA A 55 -5.81 -35.57 -8.31
C ALA A 55 -4.97 -36.69 -7.70
N ALA A 56 -4.08 -36.36 -6.79
CA ALA A 56 -3.38 -37.34 -5.93
C ALA A 56 -3.10 -36.71 -4.59
N VAL A 57 -3.92 -37.00 -3.66
CA VAL A 57 -3.68 -37.70 -2.40
C VAL A 57 -2.18 -37.92 -2.14
N GLY A 58 -1.65 -37.13 -1.22
CA GLY A 58 -0.35 -37.32 -0.63
C GLY A 58 -0.35 -36.67 0.74
N ARG A 59 -0.77 -37.41 1.78
CA ARG A 59 -0.59 -37.06 3.17
C ARG A 59 0.91 -36.99 3.44
N HIS A 60 1.44 -35.82 3.74
CA HIS A 60 2.67 -35.69 4.51
C HIS A 60 2.27 -35.48 5.97
N GLU A 61 2.41 -36.55 6.73
CA GLU A 61 2.46 -36.52 8.20
C GLU A 61 3.80 -35.90 8.61
N GLY A 62 3.72 -34.87 9.46
CA GLY A 62 4.90 -34.25 10.08
C GLY A 62 4.94 -32.75 10.17
N GLY A 63 3.80 -32.07 10.33
CA GLY A 63 3.73 -30.67 10.77
C GLY A 63 3.43 -30.62 12.28
N PRO A 64 3.89 -29.58 13.02
CA PRO A 64 3.62 -29.47 14.44
C PRO A 64 2.10 -29.48 14.67
N THR A 65 1.67 -30.24 15.65
CA THR A 65 0.29 -30.41 16.08
C THR A 65 -0.38 -29.07 16.25
N ALA A 66 -1.41 -28.82 15.44
CA ALA A 66 -2.33 -27.71 15.59
C ALA A 66 -3.13 -27.90 16.89
N SER A 67 -2.62 -27.36 17.96
CA SER A 67 -3.26 -27.25 19.26
C SER A 67 -3.22 -25.77 19.62
N ASP A 68 -3.98 -25.00 18.94
CA ASP A 68 -4.68 -23.78 19.32
C ASP A 68 -5.40 -23.17 18.08
N ALA A 69 -6.33 -23.92 17.51
CA ALA A 69 -7.30 -23.33 16.60
C ALA A 69 -8.29 -22.57 17.48
N GLY A 70 -7.86 -21.39 17.94
CA GLY A 70 -8.79 -20.41 18.49
C GLY A 70 -9.91 -20.19 17.48
N LEU A 71 -11.14 -20.08 17.99
CA LEU A 71 -12.33 -19.69 17.22
C LEU A 71 -11.94 -18.56 16.23
N PRO A 72 -12.44 -18.60 14.99
CA PRO A 72 -12.19 -17.51 14.08
C PRO A 72 -12.57 -16.20 14.79
N PRO A 73 -11.71 -15.15 14.71
CA PRO A 73 -11.97 -13.89 15.40
C PRO A 73 -13.36 -13.40 15.00
N GLU A 74 -14.18 -13.01 15.99
CA GLU A 74 -15.48 -12.43 15.72
C GLU A 74 -15.32 -11.32 14.67
N PRO A 75 -16.26 -11.21 13.71
CA PRO A 75 -16.19 -10.17 12.70
C PRO A 75 -16.18 -8.80 13.40
N LEU A 76 -15.11 -8.04 13.21
CA LEU A 76 -14.98 -6.70 13.76
C LEU A 76 -16.18 -5.87 13.29
N ALA A 77 -16.90 -5.25 14.24
CA ALA A 77 -17.92 -4.28 13.89
C ALA A 77 -17.27 -3.14 13.07
N ARG A 78 -17.86 -2.82 11.92
CA ARG A 78 -17.32 -1.81 11.00
C ARG A 78 -18.14 -0.53 11.10
N HIS A 79 -17.45 0.59 11.34
CA HIS A 79 -18.02 1.92 11.39
C HIS A 79 -17.29 2.80 10.38
N TYR A 80 -17.94 3.04 9.25
CA TYR A 80 -17.39 3.89 8.19
C TYR A 80 -18.20 5.18 8.11
N GLU A 81 -17.52 6.32 8.20
CA GLU A 81 -18.11 7.63 8.16
C GLU A 81 -17.71 8.37 6.91
N THR A 82 -18.69 9.03 6.24
CA THR A 82 -18.40 9.99 5.18
C THR A 82 -18.55 11.40 5.75
N VAL A 83 -17.48 12.17 5.71
CA VAL A 83 -17.39 13.52 6.27
C VAL A 83 -17.77 14.53 5.19
N LEU A 84 -18.95 15.13 5.32
CA LEU A 84 -19.52 16.06 4.32
C LEU A 84 -19.69 17.49 4.85
N ASP A 85 -19.48 17.70 6.15
CA ASP A 85 -19.67 18.99 6.81
C ASP A 85 -18.51 19.36 7.74
N ALA A 86 -18.41 20.63 8.08
CA ALA A 86 -17.31 21.18 8.86
C ALA A 86 -17.31 20.69 10.33
N GLU A 87 -18.48 20.41 10.89
CA GLU A 87 -18.60 19.91 12.27
C GLU A 87 -17.99 18.52 12.40
N ARG A 88 -18.34 17.60 11.49
CA ARG A 88 -17.76 16.26 11.42
C ARG A 88 -16.25 16.30 11.11
N LEU A 89 -15.82 17.22 10.22
CA LEU A 89 -14.41 17.42 9.96
C LEU A 89 -13.66 17.82 11.22
N SER A 90 -14.17 18.81 11.97
CA SER A 90 -13.56 19.27 13.22
C SER A 90 -13.47 18.16 14.25
N HIS A 91 -14.56 17.41 14.46
CA HIS A 91 -14.56 16.25 15.35
C HIS A 91 -13.58 15.15 14.90
N GLY A 92 -13.52 14.90 13.58
CA GLY A 92 -12.52 13.98 13.01
C GLY A 92 -11.10 14.41 13.33
N ILE A 93 -10.76 15.69 13.14
CA ILE A 93 -9.43 16.23 13.44
C ILE A 93 -9.07 16.09 14.92
N GLU A 94 -10.01 16.30 15.84
CA GLU A 94 -9.78 16.06 17.26
C GLU A 94 -9.42 14.60 17.55
N ARG A 95 -10.10 13.66 16.89
CA ARG A 95 -9.79 12.23 17.00
C ARG A 95 -8.42 11.88 16.44
N LEU A 96 -8.04 12.48 15.29
CA LEU A 96 -6.71 12.30 14.71
C LEU A 96 -5.61 12.80 15.66
N ARG A 97 -5.81 13.95 16.30
CA ARG A 97 -4.86 14.52 17.27
C ARG A 97 -4.72 13.68 18.54
N ALA A 98 -5.79 13.02 18.96
CA ALA A 98 -5.79 12.19 20.16
C ALA A 98 -5.24 10.77 19.93
N ALA A 99 -5.14 10.33 18.68
CA ALA A 99 -4.75 8.98 18.34
C ALA A 99 -3.22 8.78 18.43
N ALA A 100 -2.79 7.64 18.96
CA ALA A 100 -1.37 7.28 19.03
C ALA A 100 -0.78 6.95 17.65
N LEU A 101 -1.60 6.46 16.72
CA LEU A 101 -1.23 6.12 15.34
C LEU A 101 -2.47 6.27 14.45
N VAL A 102 -2.31 6.88 13.30
CA VAL A 102 -3.39 7.07 12.32
C VAL A 102 -2.98 6.47 10.98
N ALA A 103 -3.85 5.63 10.40
CA ALA A 103 -3.73 5.27 9.00
C ALA A 103 -4.26 6.43 8.14
N LEU A 104 -3.45 6.84 7.16
CA LEU A 104 -3.76 7.89 6.19
C LEU A 104 -3.56 7.35 4.79
N ASP A 105 -4.51 7.64 3.91
CA ASP A 105 -4.43 7.32 2.49
C ASP A 105 -5.08 8.43 1.65
N THR A 106 -4.58 8.64 0.43
CA THR A 106 -5.09 9.65 -0.51
C THR A 106 -5.74 8.99 -1.71
N GLU A 107 -6.98 9.38 -2.02
CA GLU A 107 -7.62 9.04 -3.29
C GLU A 107 -7.32 10.13 -4.32
N THR A 108 -6.95 9.73 -5.53
CA THR A 108 -6.41 10.65 -6.53
C THR A 108 -6.94 10.39 -7.94
N ASP A 109 -6.77 11.38 -8.83
CA ASP A 109 -7.17 11.31 -10.23
C ASP A 109 -6.08 10.75 -11.18
N SER A 110 -4.90 10.37 -10.67
CA SER A 110 -3.78 9.88 -11.48
C SER A 110 -2.89 8.93 -10.70
N LEU A 111 -2.29 7.96 -11.36
CA LEU A 111 -1.24 7.09 -10.79
C LEU A 111 0.15 7.76 -10.80
N ASP A 112 0.33 8.86 -11.53
CA ASP A 112 1.57 9.64 -11.52
C ASP A 112 1.54 10.62 -10.34
N PRO A 113 2.33 10.37 -9.26
CA PRO A 113 2.27 11.17 -8.05
C PRO A 113 2.66 12.64 -8.27
N MET A 114 3.45 12.93 -9.31
CA MET A 114 3.88 14.30 -9.62
C MET A 114 2.77 15.15 -10.24
N ARG A 115 1.71 14.51 -10.75
CA ARG A 115 0.59 15.16 -11.44
C ARG A 115 -0.75 14.91 -10.74
N ALA A 116 -0.79 13.93 -9.86
CA ALA A 116 -1.99 13.51 -9.16
C ALA A 116 -2.57 14.65 -8.31
N ARG A 117 -3.90 14.77 -8.35
CA ARG A 117 -4.67 15.68 -7.51
C ARG A 117 -5.57 14.89 -6.60
N ILE A 118 -5.73 15.36 -5.39
CA ILE A 118 -6.56 14.72 -4.38
C ILE A 118 -8.03 14.80 -4.78
N VAL A 119 -8.73 13.68 -4.77
CA VAL A 119 -10.19 13.56 -4.91
C VAL A 119 -10.86 13.14 -3.61
N GLY A 120 -10.10 12.61 -2.65
CA GLY A 120 -10.56 12.27 -1.32
C GLY A 120 -9.41 11.92 -0.39
N LEU A 121 -9.71 11.88 0.91
CA LEU A 121 -8.78 11.47 1.96
C LEU A 121 -9.47 10.44 2.86
N SER A 122 -8.76 9.39 3.24
CA SER A 122 -9.25 8.42 4.20
C SER A 122 -8.36 8.34 5.44
N PHE A 123 -9.00 8.12 6.59
CA PHE A 123 -8.33 8.05 7.88
C PHE A 123 -8.90 6.90 8.70
N ALA A 124 -8.04 6.21 9.45
CA ALA A 124 -8.47 5.24 10.45
C ALA A 124 -7.60 5.37 11.72
N VAL A 125 -8.25 5.44 12.86
CA VAL A 125 -7.58 5.55 14.17
C VAL A 125 -7.53 4.21 14.91
N ARG A 126 -8.33 3.23 14.47
CA ARG A 126 -8.34 1.85 14.98
C ARG A 126 -8.97 0.90 13.96
N PRO A 127 -8.71 -0.42 14.09
CA PRO A 127 -9.34 -1.42 13.23
C PRO A 127 -10.86 -1.36 13.27
N GLY A 128 -11.51 -1.45 12.12
CA GLY A 128 -12.97 -1.40 12.00
C GLY A 128 -13.58 0.00 11.94
N GLU A 129 -12.81 1.07 12.19
CA GLU A 129 -13.29 2.44 12.07
C GLU A 129 -12.49 3.21 11.04
N ALA A 130 -13.21 3.81 10.08
CA ALA A 130 -12.61 4.69 9.08
C ALA A 130 -13.52 5.89 8.79
N ALA A 131 -12.90 7.01 8.46
CA ALA A 131 -13.57 8.20 7.96
C ALA A 131 -13.06 8.51 6.56
N TYR A 132 -13.96 8.87 5.66
CA TYR A 132 -13.66 9.31 4.32
C TYR A 132 -14.14 10.74 4.08
N VAL A 133 -13.27 11.59 3.57
CA VAL A 133 -13.55 12.98 3.21
C VAL A 133 -13.53 13.10 1.69
N PRO A 134 -14.69 13.03 1.00
CA PRO A 134 -14.75 13.28 -0.44
C PRO A 134 -14.53 14.76 -0.73
N LEU A 135 -13.77 15.07 -1.80
CA LEU A 135 -13.33 16.44 -2.09
C LEU A 135 -13.56 16.87 -3.53
N ARG A 136 -13.47 15.95 -4.49
CA ARG A 136 -13.55 16.28 -5.91
C ARG A 136 -14.22 15.20 -6.75
N HIS A 137 -15.19 14.50 -6.16
CA HIS A 137 -16.01 13.56 -6.93
C HIS A 137 -17.03 14.30 -7.78
N ASP A 138 -17.14 13.94 -9.07
CA ASP A 138 -17.99 14.60 -10.07
C ASP A 138 -18.98 13.66 -10.76
N TYR A 139 -19.18 12.44 -10.21
CA TYR A 139 -20.13 11.49 -10.76
C TYR A 139 -21.59 11.93 -10.52
N PRO A 140 -22.54 11.53 -11.39
CA PRO A 140 -23.97 11.83 -11.19
C PRO A 140 -24.47 11.33 -9.84
N GLY A 141 -25.02 12.24 -9.02
CA GLY A 141 -25.50 11.93 -7.66
C GLY A 141 -24.44 12.05 -6.58
N ALA A 142 -23.24 12.57 -6.87
CA ALA A 142 -22.26 12.88 -5.85
C ALA A 142 -22.85 13.86 -4.82
N PRO A 143 -22.64 13.62 -3.50
CA PRO A 143 -23.12 14.52 -2.47
C PRO A 143 -22.39 15.88 -2.55
N THR A 144 -22.95 16.91 -1.92
CA THR A 144 -22.21 18.16 -1.69
C THR A 144 -20.99 17.85 -0.83
N GLN A 145 -19.82 18.26 -1.29
CA GLN A 145 -18.53 17.98 -0.67
C GLN A 145 -17.95 19.23 -0.05
N LEU A 146 -17.07 19.06 0.93
CA LEU A 146 -16.27 20.15 1.48
C LEU A 146 -15.27 20.66 0.44
N SER A 147 -14.90 21.93 0.53
CA SER A 147 -13.86 22.49 -0.32
C SER A 147 -12.50 21.89 0.03
N LEU A 148 -11.72 21.51 -0.98
CA LEU A 148 -10.37 20.97 -0.81
C LEU A 148 -9.49 21.92 0.01
N ASP A 149 -9.51 23.22 -0.30
CA ASP A 149 -8.68 24.21 0.36
C ASP A 149 -9.01 24.33 1.85
N LEU A 150 -10.30 24.30 2.21
CA LEU A 150 -10.73 24.31 3.61
C LEU A 150 -10.22 23.06 4.35
N VAL A 151 -10.46 21.88 3.77
CA VAL A 151 -10.07 20.61 4.42
C VAL A 151 -8.55 20.52 4.59
N LEU A 152 -7.80 20.90 3.56
CA LEU A 152 -6.33 20.89 3.65
C LEU A 152 -5.81 21.93 4.64
N ALA A 153 -6.41 23.12 4.73
CA ALA A 153 -6.03 24.13 5.71
C ALA A 153 -6.23 23.64 7.14
N GLU A 154 -7.37 23.00 7.41
CA GLU A 154 -7.68 22.46 8.74
C GLU A 154 -6.80 21.24 9.12
N LEU A 155 -6.48 20.39 8.16
CA LEU A 155 -5.64 19.20 8.37
C LEU A 155 -4.14 19.50 8.38
N LYS A 156 -3.68 20.56 7.73
CA LYS A 156 -2.26 20.90 7.57
C LYS A 156 -1.47 20.87 8.88
N PRO A 157 -1.93 21.45 10.00
CA PRO A 157 -1.18 21.41 11.26
C PRO A 157 -0.91 20.00 11.75
N TRP A 158 -1.88 19.07 11.59
CA TRP A 158 -1.72 17.67 11.96
C TRP A 158 -0.88 16.89 10.93
N LEU A 159 -1.06 17.15 9.64
CA LEU A 159 -0.29 16.49 8.57
C LEU A 159 1.20 16.79 8.68
N GLU A 160 1.57 18.03 9.02
CA GLU A 160 2.96 18.50 9.12
C GLU A 160 3.60 18.26 10.50
N ASP A 161 2.83 17.80 11.48
CA ASP A 161 3.35 17.50 12.82
C ASP A 161 4.13 16.17 12.81
N GLU A 162 5.41 16.22 13.19
CA GLU A 162 6.28 15.06 13.27
C GLU A 162 5.95 14.13 14.46
N HIS A 163 5.26 14.64 15.47
CA HIS A 163 4.85 13.87 16.66
C HIS A 163 3.54 13.10 16.41
N SER A 164 2.75 13.51 15.46
CA SER A 164 1.52 12.82 15.02
C SER A 164 1.88 11.62 14.17
N ALA A 165 1.96 10.44 14.78
CA ALA A 165 2.38 9.21 14.11
C ALA A 165 1.39 8.77 13.02
N LYS A 166 1.91 8.46 11.84
CA LYS A 166 1.14 8.05 10.67
C LYS A 166 1.64 6.72 10.12
N VAL A 167 0.70 5.93 9.58
CA VAL A 167 0.95 4.72 8.80
C VAL A 167 0.21 4.81 7.47
N GLY A 168 0.79 4.29 6.42
CA GLY A 168 0.17 4.21 5.10
C GLY A 168 0.73 3.07 4.29
N GLN A 169 0.27 2.93 3.06
CA GLN A 169 0.79 1.97 2.08
C GLN A 169 1.43 2.73 0.92
N ASN A 170 2.73 2.53 0.67
CA ASN A 170 3.47 3.31 -0.33
C ASN A 170 3.44 4.83 -0.04
N THR A 171 3.73 5.18 1.21
CA THR A 171 3.63 6.56 1.75
C THR A 171 4.40 7.61 0.95
N LYS A 172 5.35 7.18 0.12
CA LYS A 172 6.06 8.04 -0.83
C LYS A 172 5.09 8.67 -1.84
N TYR A 173 4.09 7.91 -2.31
CA TYR A 173 3.07 8.40 -3.21
C TYR A 173 2.24 9.51 -2.55
N ASP A 174 1.68 9.26 -1.37
CA ASP A 174 0.86 10.22 -0.62
C ASP A 174 1.64 11.47 -0.26
N THR A 175 2.92 11.32 0.09
CA THR A 175 3.82 12.45 0.37
C THR A 175 3.97 13.37 -0.84
N HIS A 176 4.15 12.80 -2.05
CA HIS A 176 4.23 13.60 -3.28
C HIS A 176 2.89 14.26 -3.62
N VAL A 177 1.79 13.53 -3.50
CA VAL A 177 0.44 14.06 -3.76
C VAL A 177 0.15 15.25 -2.85
N LEU A 178 0.38 15.11 -1.55
CA LEU A 178 0.17 16.18 -0.58
C LEU A 178 1.13 17.36 -0.79
N ALA A 179 2.37 17.10 -1.22
CA ALA A 179 3.32 18.14 -1.58
C ALA A 179 2.86 18.99 -2.79
N ASN A 180 2.14 18.41 -3.77
CA ASN A 180 1.53 19.13 -4.88
C ASN A 180 0.50 20.17 -4.38
N HIS A 181 -0.03 19.99 -3.17
CA HIS A 181 -0.97 20.90 -2.50
C HIS A 181 -0.30 21.76 -1.41
N GLY A 182 1.02 21.83 -1.39
CA GLY A 182 1.77 22.67 -0.44
C GLY A 182 1.80 22.15 1.01
N ILE A 183 1.66 20.82 1.19
CA ILE A 183 1.72 20.15 2.50
C ILE A 183 2.97 19.28 2.58
N ALA A 184 3.83 19.54 3.56
CA ALA A 184 5.02 18.75 3.85
C ALA A 184 4.69 17.72 4.95
N VAL A 185 4.12 16.59 4.59
CA VAL A 185 3.73 15.54 5.53
C VAL A 185 4.92 15.06 6.34
N ARG A 186 4.72 14.96 7.65
CA ARG A 186 5.70 14.45 8.62
C ARG A 186 5.07 13.37 9.51
N GLY A 187 5.90 12.72 10.32
CA GLY A 187 5.44 11.75 11.30
C GLY A 187 5.09 10.37 10.72
N TRP A 188 5.49 10.05 9.50
CA TRP A 188 5.41 8.68 9.00
C TRP A 188 6.24 7.74 9.87
N ARG A 189 5.62 6.71 10.43
CA ARG A 189 6.27 5.67 11.25
C ARG A 189 6.30 4.32 10.55
N HIS A 190 5.29 4.04 9.74
CA HIS A 190 5.14 2.75 9.08
C HIS A 190 4.72 2.94 7.63
N ASP A 191 5.34 2.17 6.74
CA ASP A 191 4.91 1.96 5.37
C ASP A 191 4.63 0.46 5.21
N THR A 192 3.34 0.09 5.08
CA THR A 192 2.94 -1.32 5.06
C THR A 192 3.39 -2.04 3.80
N MET A 193 3.58 -1.33 2.68
CA MET A 193 4.16 -1.92 1.47
C MET A 193 5.62 -2.33 1.71
N LEU A 194 6.43 -1.44 2.29
CA LEU A 194 7.82 -1.76 2.60
C LEU A 194 7.95 -2.85 3.67
N GLN A 195 7.05 -2.83 4.67
CA GLN A 195 7.01 -3.89 5.70
C GLN A 195 6.70 -5.26 5.09
N SER A 196 5.73 -5.34 4.16
CA SER A 196 5.40 -6.58 3.46
C SER A 196 6.60 -7.11 2.69
N TYR A 197 7.31 -6.26 1.96
CA TYR A 197 8.52 -6.68 1.24
C TYR A 197 9.62 -7.24 2.16
N VAL A 198 9.75 -6.69 3.37
CA VAL A 198 10.76 -7.18 4.34
C VAL A 198 10.34 -8.48 5.00
N LEU A 199 9.05 -8.67 5.27
CA LEU A 199 8.53 -9.85 5.96
C LEU A 199 8.36 -11.06 5.04
N GLU A 200 8.14 -10.83 3.74
CA GLU A 200 7.87 -11.86 2.74
C GLU A 200 9.04 -12.09 1.76
N ALA A 201 10.20 -11.49 2.04
CA ALA A 201 11.40 -11.56 1.19
C ALA A 201 12.19 -12.86 1.39
#